data_1c8567a9ae9941596d6373a9f9aaccd0
#
_entry.id   1c8567a9ae9941596d6373a9f9aaccd0
#
_cell.length_a   1.000
_cell.length_b   1.000
_cell.length_c   1.000
_cell.angle_alpha   90.00
_cell.angle_beta   90.00
_cell.angle_gamma   90.00
#
_symmetry.space_group_name_H-M   'P 1'
#
loop_
_entity.id
_entity.type
_entity.pdbx_description
1 polymer ?
#
loop_
_entity_poly.entity_id
_entity_poly.type
_entity_poly.pdbx_seq_one_letter_code
_entity_poly.pdbx_strand_id
1 'polypeptide(L)'
;TTFEMYLKNMGQLMMEKITNADMLVFNRCTPELKEALRARNLRMVNRRADIYLEDNDGNSEDYLTGNECPFDMTPDLIDIPDDDYGVWYVDVMDHPDRWAGKMVHMKLIMCHSKKFPGIHCPGRFVMTCCENDIQFVGIVAKGDSLKAYKNRDWVDITATVKKEHLDAYEGEGPVLYVERITTTSKPAQEVVSF
;
A
#
# COMPACT_ATOMS: atom_id res chain seq x y z
N THR A 1 8.61 -28.27 -10.36
CA THR A 1 8.48 -28.26 -8.89
C THR A 1 7.05 -28.58 -8.46
N THR A 2 6.87 -29.00 -7.20
CA THR A 2 5.54 -29.29 -6.64
C THR A 2 4.64 -28.04 -6.71
N PHE A 3 5.19 -26.86 -6.41
CA PHE A 3 4.48 -25.58 -6.50
C PHE A 3 3.94 -25.29 -7.93
N GLU A 4 4.77 -25.45 -8.95
CA GLU A 4 4.34 -25.23 -10.34
C GLU A 4 3.28 -26.23 -10.80
N MET A 5 3.40 -27.48 -10.34
CA MET A 5 2.39 -28.51 -10.59
C MET A 5 1.05 -28.15 -9.95
N TYR A 6 1.04 -27.65 -8.72
CA TYR A 6 -0.18 -27.18 -8.05
C TYR A 6 -0.76 -25.94 -8.73
N LEU A 7 0.05 -24.98 -9.12
CA LEU A 7 -0.43 -23.81 -9.87
C LEU A 7 -1.09 -24.21 -11.19
N LYS A 8 -0.51 -25.18 -11.90
CA LYS A 8 -1.06 -25.63 -13.19
C LYS A 8 -2.36 -26.41 -13.04
N ASN A 9 -2.48 -27.25 -12.02
CA ASN A 9 -3.59 -28.19 -11.87
C ASN A 9 -4.68 -27.70 -10.90
N MET A 10 -4.32 -26.84 -9.94
CA MET A 10 -5.20 -26.35 -8.87
C MET A 10 -4.97 -24.84 -8.61
N GLY A 11 -4.72 -24.08 -9.67
CA GLY A 11 -4.28 -22.68 -9.58
C GLY A 11 -5.21 -21.81 -8.75
N GLN A 12 -6.51 -21.91 -8.95
CA GLN A 12 -7.50 -21.13 -8.20
C GLN A 12 -7.43 -21.40 -6.69
N LEU A 13 -7.39 -22.67 -6.28
CA LEU A 13 -7.29 -23.06 -4.86
C LEU A 13 -5.96 -22.61 -4.24
N MET A 14 -4.88 -22.68 -5.02
CA MET A 14 -3.56 -22.24 -4.57
C MET A 14 -3.52 -20.72 -4.38
N MET A 15 -4.07 -19.96 -5.33
CA MET A 15 -4.16 -18.51 -5.23
C MET A 15 -5.03 -18.08 -4.06
N GLU A 16 -6.16 -18.75 -3.82
CA GLU A 16 -7.01 -18.47 -2.66
C GLU A 16 -6.26 -18.67 -1.33
N LYS A 17 -5.44 -19.73 -1.22
CA LYS A 17 -4.61 -19.97 -0.04
C LYS A 17 -3.53 -18.90 0.13
N ILE A 18 -2.88 -18.50 -0.96
CA ILE A 18 -1.87 -17.43 -0.92
C ILE A 18 -2.50 -16.11 -0.49
N THR A 19 -3.65 -15.76 -1.06
CA THR A 19 -4.34 -14.48 -0.80
C THR A 19 -4.76 -14.32 0.67
N ASN A 20 -5.13 -15.44 1.32
CA ASN A 20 -5.69 -15.42 2.68
C ASN A 20 -4.70 -15.88 3.77
N ALA A 21 -3.42 -16.03 3.45
CA ALA A 21 -2.40 -16.45 4.41
C ALA A 21 -1.81 -15.24 5.15
N ASP A 22 -1.59 -15.37 6.46
CA ASP A 22 -0.79 -14.42 7.23
C ASP A 22 0.71 -14.65 7.02
N MET A 23 1.10 -15.91 6.77
CA MET A 23 2.48 -16.32 6.51
C MET A 23 2.53 -17.36 5.39
N LEU A 24 3.50 -17.20 4.49
CA LEU A 24 3.80 -18.13 3.41
C LEU A 24 5.24 -18.62 3.56
N VAL A 25 5.41 -19.94 3.63
CA VAL A 25 6.76 -20.56 3.62
C VAL A 25 6.86 -21.46 2.40
N PHE A 26 7.73 -21.11 1.49
CA PHE A 26 8.10 -21.95 0.36
C PHE A 26 9.33 -22.74 0.74
N ASN A 27 9.19 -24.03 1.00
CA ASN A 27 10.29 -24.89 1.40
C ASN A 27 10.97 -25.58 0.21
N ARG A 28 12.20 -26.09 0.42
CA ARG A 28 13.00 -26.79 -0.57
C ARG A 28 13.21 -25.97 -1.84
N CYS A 29 13.40 -24.67 -1.67
CA CYS A 29 13.63 -23.75 -2.77
C CYS A 29 15.01 -23.98 -3.37
N THR A 30 15.05 -24.32 -4.67
CA THR A 30 16.27 -24.19 -5.46
C THR A 30 16.45 -22.73 -5.90
N PRO A 31 17.65 -22.30 -6.32
CA PRO A 31 17.86 -20.95 -6.85
C PRO A 31 16.89 -20.58 -7.96
N GLU A 32 16.61 -21.51 -8.87
CA GLU A 32 15.69 -21.32 -10.00
C GLU A 32 14.25 -21.13 -9.53
N LEU A 33 13.84 -21.88 -8.48
CA LEU A 33 12.50 -21.71 -7.90
C LEU A 33 12.38 -20.37 -7.19
N LYS A 34 13.39 -19.93 -6.45
CA LYS A 34 13.42 -18.62 -5.79
C LYS A 34 13.27 -17.49 -6.82
N GLU A 35 14.00 -17.55 -7.93
CA GLU A 35 13.89 -16.60 -9.03
C GLU A 35 12.49 -16.61 -9.67
N ALA A 36 11.95 -17.80 -9.95
CA ALA A 36 10.61 -17.94 -10.51
C ALA A 36 9.49 -17.41 -9.59
N LEU A 37 9.64 -17.56 -8.26
CA LEU A 37 8.73 -17.01 -7.27
C LEU A 37 8.81 -15.47 -7.24
N ARG A 38 10.04 -14.91 -7.25
CA ARG A 38 10.23 -13.46 -7.30
C ARG A 38 9.67 -12.83 -8.57
N ALA A 39 9.88 -13.47 -9.72
CA ALA A 39 9.32 -13.03 -11.00
C ALA A 39 7.79 -12.96 -11.02
N ARG A 40 7.11 -13.71 -10.15
CA ARG A 40 5.64 -13.69 -10.02
C ARG A 40 5.10 -12.56 -9.15
N ASN A 41 5.98 -11.85 -8.46
CA ASN A 41 5.61 -10.78 -7.54
C ASN A 41 4.43 -11.16 -6.62
N LEU A 42 4.67 -12.15 -5.75
CA LEU A 42 3.64 -12.64 -4.81
C LEU A 42 3.10 -11.54 -3.88
N ARG A 43 3.88 -10.46 -3.69
CA ARG A 43 3.44 -9.29 -2.93
C ARG A 43 2.21 -8.61 -3.52
N MET A 44 2.04 -8.62 -4.85
CA MET A 44 0.82 -8.13 -5.49
C MET A 44 -0.40 -9.00 -5.21
N VAL A 45 -0.18 -10.29 -4.95
CA VAL A 45 -1.27 -11.25 -4.64
C VAL A 45 -1.68 -11.15 -3.18
N ASN A 46 -0.72 -11.06 -2.29
CA ASN A 46 -0.94 -10.88 -0.87
C ASN A 46 0.05 -9.85 -0.30
N ARG A 47 -0.47 -8.65 -0.06
CA ARG A 47 0.32 -7.48 0.35
C ARG A 47 0.76 -7.51 1.80
N ARG A 48 0.16 -8.38 2.62
CA ARG A 48 0.36 -8.41 4.09
C ARG A 48 1.08 -9.64 4.59
N ALA A 49 1.12 -10.72 3.81
CA ALA A 49 1.74 -11.95 4.25
C ALA A 49 3.25 -11.79 4.45
N ASP A 50 3.76 -12.34 5.53
CA ASP A 50 5.18 -12.63 5.66
C ASP A 50 5.54 -13.80 4.73
N ILE A 51 6.54 -13.62 3.88
CA ILE A 51 6.88 -14.62 2.85
C ILE A 51 8.35 -15.03 3.02
N TYR A 52 8.57 -16.32 3.29
CA TYR A 52 9.89 -16.90 3.49
C TYR A 52 10.22 -17.96 2.45
N LEU A 53 11.48 -17.99 2.04
CA LEU A 53 12.05 -18.99 1.13
C LEU A 53 13.06 -19.84 1.90
N GLU A 54 12.77 -21.12 2.09
CA GLU A 54 13.64 -22.08 2.78
C GLU A 54 14.30 -22.99 1.75
N ASP A 55 15.62 -23.15 1.82
CA ASP A 55 16.36 -24.04 0.96
C ASP A 55 16.33 -25.52 1.44
N ASN A 56 17.06 -26.42 0.75
CA ASN A 56 17.13 -27.84 1.12
C ASN A 56 17.94 -28.11 2.40
N ASP A 57 18.75 -27.15 2.82
CA ASP A 57 19.62 -27.24 4.01
C ASP A 57 18.92 -26.61 5.24
N GLY A 58 17.69 -26.07 5.06
CA GLY A 58 16.91 -25.45 6.14
C GLY A 58 17.27 -23.99 6.40
N ASN A 59 18.08 -23.35 5.53
CA ASN A 59 18.32 -21.91 5.64
C ASN A 59 17.12 -21.17 5.09
N SER A 60 16.61 -20.22 5.86
CA SER A 60 15.48 -19.39 5.49
C SER A 60 15.94 -17.96 5.16
N GLU A 61 15.39 -17.40 4.10
CA GLU A 61 15.56 -16.00 3.73
C GLU A 61 14.22 -15.33 3.51
N ASP A 62 14.15 -14.02 3.71
CA ASP A 62 12.98 -13.25 3.39
C ASP A 62 12.79 -13.21 1.86
N TYR A 63 11.54 -13.39 1.42
CA TYR A 63 11.18 -13.22 0.02
C TYR A 63 11.31 -11.76 -0.40
N LEU A 64 10.94 -10.83 0.49
CA LEU A 64 10.96 -9.41 0.21
C LEU A 64 12.37 -8.86 0.35
N THR A 65 12.87 -8.24 -0.73
CA THR A 65 14.15 -7.52 -0.73
C THR A 65 14.00 -6.04 -0.42
N GLY A 66 12.75 -5.58 -0.17
CA GLY A 66 12.40 -4.18 0.05
C GLY A 66 12.15 -3.37 -1.23
N ASN A 67 12.33 -3.98 -2.41
CA ASN A 67 12.13 -3.31 -3.70
C ASN A 67 10.83 -3.72 -4.41
N GLU A 68 10.14 -4.72 -3.90
CA GLU A 68 8.89 -5.21 -4.49
C GLU A 68 7.77 -4.20 -4.30
N CYS A 69 7.15 -3.76 -5.39
CA CYS A 69 5.96 -2.92 -5.31
C CYS A 69 4.74 -3.79 -4.97
N PRO A 70 3.99 -3.49 -3.90
CA PRO A 70 2.80 -4.26 -3.55
C PRO A 70 1.60 -3.97 -4.47
N PHE A 71 1.73 -3.04 -5.41
CA PHE A 71 0.67 -2.64 -6.32
C PHE A 71 1.07 -2.84 -7.79
N ASP A 72 0.08 -3.11 -8.64
CA ASP A 72 0.27 -3.07 -10.09
C ASP A 72 0.47 -1.61 -10.53
N MET A 73 1.63 -1.32 -11.10
CA MET A 73 2.00 0.02 -11.58
C MET A 73 1.71 0.22 -13.06
N THR A 74 1.05 -0.73 -13.74
CA THR A 74 0.77 -0.65 -15.18
C THR A 74 -0.45 0.21 -15.54
N PRO A 75 -1.55 0.27 -14.72
CA PRO A 75 -2.68 1.12 -15.03
C PRO A 75 -2.34 2.62 -14.95
N ASP A 76 -3.02 3.43 -15.76
CA ASP A 76 -2.93 4.90 -15.70
C ASP A 76 -3.48 5.43 -14.36
N LEU A 77 -4.55 4.81 -13.86
CA LEU A 77 -5.14 5.09 -12.55
C LEU A 77 -5.03 3.84 -11.67
N ILE A 78 -4.31 3.98 -10.56
CA ILE A 78 -4.13 2.92 -9.58
C ILE A 78 -5.17 3.11 -8.48
N ASP A 79 -6.11 2.18 -8.40
CA ASP A 79 -7.09 2.15 -7.32
C ASP A 79 -6.45 1.55 -6.06
N ILE A 80 -6.52 2.30 -4.95
CA ILE A 80 -6.03 1.85 -3.64
C ILE A 80 -7.25 1.38 -2.84
N PRO A 81 -7.40 0.07 -2.66
CA PRO A 81 -8.51 -0.48 -1.88
C PRO A 81 -8.54 0.07 -0.45
N ASP A 82 -9.75 0.16 0.12
CA ASP A 82 -9.93 0.71 1.46
C ASP A 82 -9.02 0.06 2.50
N ASP A 83 -8.85 -1.26 2.45
CA ASP A 83 -8.06 -2.02 3.42
C ASP A 83 -6.54 -1.91 3.18
N ASP A 84 -6.11 -1.51 1.99
CA ASP A 84 -4.70 -1.47 1.59
C ASP A 84 -4.05 -0.10 1.76
N TYR A 85 -4.77 0.88 2.31
CA TYR A 85 -4.22 2.22 2.52
C TYR A 85 -2.93 2.21 3.35
N GLY A 86 -2.87 1.41 4.42
CA GLY A 86 -1.68 1.33 5.26
C GLY A 86 -0.45 0.84 4.48
N VAL A 87 -0.62 -0.25 3.73
CA VAL A 87 0.43 -0.79 2.85
C VAL A 87 0.87 0.23 1.80
N TRP A 88 -0.09 0.91 1.17
CA TRP A 88 0.22 1.97 0.21
C TRP A 88 0.97 3.15 0.86
N TYR A 89 0.53 3.57 2.06
CA TYR A 89 1.16 4.68 2.79
C TYR A 89 2.64 4.40 3.05
N VAL A 90 2.98 3.20 3.52
CA VAL A 90 4.38 2.81 3.75
C VAL A 90 5.15 2.82 2.43
N ASP A 91 4.63 2.18 1.38
CA ASP A 91 5.34 2.10 0.10
C ASP A 91 5.55 3.47 -0.55
N VAL A 92 4.55 4.37 -0.51
CA VAL A 92 4.70 5.71 -1.10
C VAL A 92 5.65 6.61 -0.30
N MET A 93 5.74 6.42 1.03
CA MET A 93 6.68 7.15 1.88
C MET A 93 8.11 6.67 1.71
N ASP A 94 8.33 5.36 1.62
CA ASP A 94 9.65 4.76 1.48
C ASP A 94 10.19 4.88 0.03
N HIS A 95 9.29 4.84 -0.96
CA HIS A 95 9.63 4.85 -2.39
C HIS A 95 8.88 5.94 -3.18
N PRO A 96 8.96 7.23 -2.80
CA PRO A 96 8.20 8.30 -3.45
C PRO A 96 8.52 8.46 -4.94
N ASP A 97 9.74 8.10 -5.38
CA ASP A 97 10.13 8.14 -6.79
C ASP A 97 9.36 7.13 -7.65
N ARG A 98 9.00 5.98 -7.09
CA ARG A 98 8.19 4.94 -7.75
C ARG A 98 6.80 5.46 -8.12
N TRP A 99 6.24 6.28 -7.24
CA TRP A 99 4.88 6.81 -7.36
C TRP A 99 4.82 8.15 -8.08
N ALA A 100 5.95 8.84 -8.25
CA ALA A 100 6.01 10.15 -8.91
C ALA A 100 5.42 10.10 -10.33
N GLY A 101 4.39 10.91 -10.58
CA GLY A 101 3.65 10.94 -11.85
C GLY A 101 2.52 9.91 -11.96
N LYS A 102 2.35 9.00 -11.00
CA LYS A 102 1.22 8.06 -11.00
C LYS A 102 -0.05 8.72 -10.50
N MET A 103 -1.16 8.37 -11.12
CA MET A 103 -2.50 8.77 -10.67
C MET A 103 -3.06 7.70 -9.74
N VAL A 104 -3.57 8.10 -8.59
CA VAL A 104 -4.14 7.22 -7.57
C VAL A 104 -5.57 7.62 -7.23
N HIS A 105 -6.39 6.64 -6.87
CA HIS A 105 -7.75 6.83 -6.39
C HIS A 105 -7.94 6.12 -5.06
N MET A 106 -8.56 6.80 -4.09
CA MET A 106 -8.77 6.24 -2.74
C MET A 106 -9.77 7.06 -1.92
N LYS A 107 -10.31 6.44 -0.86
CA LYS A 107 -11.15 7.10 0.15
C LYS A 107 -10.33 7.50 1.37
N LEU A 108 -10.43 8.76 1.75
CA LEU A 108 -9.65 9.34 2.84
C LEU A 108 -10.54 10.16 3.78
N ILE A 109 -10.04 10.42 4.96
CA ILE A 109 -10.60 11.36 5.93
C ILE A 109 -9.87 12.69 5.76
N MET A 110 -10.60 13.77 5.56
CA MET A 110 -10.02 15.11 5.48
C MET A 110 -9.38 15.53 6.80
N CYS A 111 -8.18 16.08 6.69
CA CYS A 111 -7.46 16.68 7.78
C CYS A 111 -6.75 17.96 7.32
N HIS A 112 -7.00 19.06 8.03
CA HIS A 112 -6.29 20.31 7.86
C HIS A 112 -5.27 20.44 9.00
N SER A 113 -4.01 20.62 8.67
CA SER A 113 -2.94 20.70 9.66
C SER A 113 -3.10 21.94 10.54
N LYS A 114 -3.05 21.75 11.86
CA LYS A 114 -2.98 22.85 12.81
C LYS A 114 -1.55 23.39 12.95
N LYS A 115 -0.55 22.52 12.79
CA LYS A 115 0.88 22.85 12.89
C LYS A 115 1.35 23.68 11.70
N PHE A 116 0.81 23.37 10.51
CA PHE A 116 1.17 24.02 9.24
C PHE A 116 -0.08 24.60 8.58
N PRO A 117 -0.46 25.86 8.88
CA PRO A 117 -1.65 26.47 8.29
C PRO A 117 -1.62 26.46 6.76
N GLY A 118 -2.75 26.03 6.15
CA GLY A 118 -2.85 25.89 4.69
C GLY A 118 -2.38 24.55 4.14
N ILE A 119 -1.81 23.67 4.96
CA ILE A 119 -1.48 22.31 4.60
C ILE A 119 -2.70 21.40 4.87
N HIS A 120 -3.06 20.62 3.86
CA HIS A 120 -4.09 19.59 3.90
C HIS A 120 -3.40 18.22 3.91
N CYS A 121 -3.80 17.34 4.82
CA CYS A 121 -3.21 16.00 4.98
C CYS A 121 -4.33 14.95 5.08
N PRO A 122 -5.09 14.71 3.99
CA PRO A 122 -6.08 13.64 4.00
C PRO A 122 -5.39 12.29 4.26
N GLY A 123 -6.07 11.41 5.00
CA GLY A 123 -5.48 10.13 5.41
C GLY A 123 -6.47 9.19 6.06
N ARG A 124 -5.95 8.18 6.74
CA ARG A 124 -6.73 7.16 7.45
C ARG A 124 -6.19 6.93 8.86
N PHE A 125 -7.02 6.31 9.68
CA PHE A 125 -6.56 5.70 10.92
C PHE A 125 -5.96 4.34 10.62
N VAL A 126 -4.74 4.11 11.13
CA VAL A 126 -3.97 2.88 10.91
C VAL A 126 -3.57 2.29 12.24
N MET A 127 -3.68 0.99 12.35
CA MET A 127 -3.29 0.19 13.51
C MET A 127 -2.07 -0.66 13.16
N THR A 128 -1.06 -0.69 14.02
CA THR A 128 0.13 -1.52 13.84
C THR A 128 -0.05 -2.90 14.46
N CYS A 129 -0.40 -2.97 15.74
CA CYS A 129 -0.51 -4.25 16.45
C CYS A 129 -1.79 -4.40 17.30
N CYS A 130 -2.36 -3.33 17.81
CA CYS A 130 -3.55 -3.39 18.66
C CYS A 130 -4.29 -2.04 18.72
N GLU A 131 -5.49 -2.04 19.30
CA GLU A 131 -6.34 -0.85 19.37
C GLU A 131 -5.70 0.34 20.11
N ASN A 132 -4.68 0.11 20.92
CA ASN A 132 -4.00 1.17 21.69
C ASN A 132 -2.95 1.93 20.83
N ASP A 133 -2.60 1.44 19.65
CA ASP A 133 -1.61 2.07 18.78
C ASP A 133 -2.21 2.65 17.48
N ILE A 134 -3.53 2.85 17.47
CA ILE A 134 -4.20 3.50 16.34
C ILE A 134 -3.72 4.94 16.21
N GLN A 135 -3.19 5.28 15.05
CA GLN A 135 -2.76 6.64 14.73
C GLN A 135 -3.31 7.09 13.38
N PHE A 136 -3.46 8.39 13.24
CA PHE A 136 -3.85 8.99 11.97
C PHE A 136 -2.61 9.24 11.13
N VAL A 137 -2.55 8.66 9.95
CA VAL A 137 -1.48 8.90 8.98
C VAL A 137 -2.06 9.49 7.71
N GLY A 138 -1.46 10.57 7.21
CA GLY A 138 -1.94 11.30 6.05
C GLY A 138 -0.81 11.78 5.17
N ILE A 139 -1.12 11.99 3.90
CA ILE A 139 -0.21 12.54 2.89
C ILE A 139 -0.56 13.99 2.64
N VAL A 140 0.46 14.85 2.52
CA VAL A 140 0.24 16.25 2.13
C VAL A 140 -0.47 16.30 0.78
N ALA A 141 -1.54 17.07 0.71
CA ALA A 141 -2.34 17.23 -0.50
C ALA A 141 -2.48 18.70 -0.90
N LYS A 142 -2.41 18.96 -2.19
CA LYS A 142 -2.57 20.27 -2.82
C LYS A 142 -3.75 20.26 -3.79
N GLY A 143 -4.53 21.33 -3.77
CA GLY A 143 -5.69 21.53 -4.63
C GLY A 143 -6.67 22.52 -3.98
N ASP A 144 -7.19 23.48 -4.74
CA ASP A 144 -8.10 24.48 -4.19
C ASP A 144 -9.43 23.89 -3.72
N SER A 145 -9.86 22.78 -4.33
CA SER A 145 -11.07 22.05 -3.97
C SER A 145 -11.06 21.48 -2.55
N LEU A 146 -9.87 21.22 -1.97
CA LEU A 146 -9.73 20.70 -0.61
C LEU A 146 -10.29 21.64 0.47
N LYS A 147 -10.30 22.94 0.22
CA LYS A 147 -10.79 23.97 1.16
C LYS A 147 -12.29 23.88 1.42
N ALA A 148 -13.05 23.25 0.54
CA ALA A 148 -14.50 23.09 0.67
C ALA A 148 -14.92 22.03 1.70
N TYR A 149 -13.99 21.14 2.10
CA TYR A 149 -14.23 20.03 3.02
C TYR A 149 -13.76 20.37 4.42
N LYS A 150 -14.39 19.77 5.42
CA LYS A 150 -14.05 19.97 6.84
C LYS A 150 -13.21 18.81 7.35
N ASN A 151 -12.53 19.04 8.48
CA ASN A 151 -11.88 17.95 9.21
C ASN A 151 -12.87 16.85 9.54
N ARG A 152 -12.49 15.60 9.29
CA ARG A 152 -13.26 14.37 9.47
C ARG A 152 -14.31 14.08 8.39
N ASP A 153 -14.47 14.92 7.36
CA ASP A 153 -15.28 14.55 6.20
C ASP A 153 -14.62 13.35 5.50
N TRP A 154 -15.42 12.36 5.13
CA TRP A 154 -14.99 11.29 4.25
C TRP A 154 -15.06 11.75 2.81
N VAL A 155 -13.96 11.62 2.11
CA VAL A 155 -13.77 12.06 0.74
C VAL A 155 -13.19 10.97 -0.13
N ASP A 156 -13.66 10.94 -1.36
CA ASP A 156 -13.17 10.11 -2.44
C ASP A 156 -12.26 10.99 -3.30
N ILE A 157 -10.98 10.64 -3.40
CA ILE A 157 -9.95 11.48 -4.03
C ILE A 157 -9.31 10.75 -5.19
N THR A 158 -9.21 11.45 -6.33
CA THR A 158 -8.29 11.10 -7.42
C THR A 158 -7.20 12.16 -7.47
N ALA A 159 -5.94 11.75 -7.43
CA ALA A 159 -4.81 12.65 -7.38
C ALA A 159 -3.60 12.09 -8.11
N THR A 160 -2.77 12.99 -8.65
CA THR A 160 -1.44 12.64 -9.14
C THR A 160 -0.42 12.77 -7.99
N VAL A 161 0.37 11.73 -7.76
CA VAL A 161 1.46 11.75 -6.78
C VAL A 161 2.64 12.50 -7.36
N LYS A 162 3.21 13.42 -6.58
CA LYS A 162 4.50 14.06 -6.90
C LYS A 162 5.43 13.93 -5.70
N LYS A 163 6.73 13.97 -5.95
CA LYS A 163 7.75 14.05 -4.92
C LYS A 163 8.18 15.51 -4.78
N GLU A 164 8.15 16.03 -3.55
CA GLU A 164 8.53 17.40 -3.26
C GLU A 164 9.27 17.52 -1.94
N HIS A 165 10.12 18.54 -1.84
CA HIS A 165 10.72 18.94 -0.56
C HIS A 165 9.72 19.80 0.21
N LEU A 166 9.38 19.37 1.43
CA LEU A 166 8.42 20.07 2.30
C LEU A 166 8.93 20.13 3.74
N ASP A 167 8.74 21.29 4.38
CA ASP A 167 9.05 21.46 5.81
C ASP A 167 8.27 20.46 6.69
N ALA A 168 7.08 20.07 6.26
CA ALA A 168 6.26 19.10 6.98
C ALA A 168 6.89 17.69 7.04
N TYR A 169 7.74 17.35 6.09
CA TYR A 169 8.49 16.09 6.02
C TYR A 169 9.94 16.23 6.48
N GLU A 170 10.40 17.47 6.73
CA GLU A 170 11.81 17.78 6.97
C GLU A 170 12.73 17.28 5.83
N GLY A 171 12.17 17.15 4.63
CA GLY A 171 12.86 16.58 3.46
C GLY A 171 11.92 16.36 2.27
N GLU A 172 12.32 15.44 1.41
CA GLU A 172 11.51 15.03 0.26
C GLU A 172 10.47 13.99 0.67
N GLY A 173 9.27 14.13 0.11
CA GLY A 173 8.18 13.18 0.35
C GLY A 173 7.07 13.28 -0.68
N PRO A 174 6.09 12.35 -0.62
CA PRO A 174 4.99 12.33 -1.56
C PRO A 174 3.98 13.45 -1.30
N VAL A 175 3.46 14.04 -2.37
CA VAL A 175 2.40 15.06 -2.34
C VAL A 175 1.31 14.66 -3.31
N LEU A 176 0.05 14.66 -2.86
CA LEU A 176 -1.12 14.41 -3.68
C LEU A 176 -1.58 15.70 -4.37
N TYR A 177 -1.47 15.77 -5.67
CA TYR A 177 -2.08 16.83 -6.47
C TYR A 177 -3.49 16.41 -6.84
N VAL A 178 -4.47 16.95 -6.12
CA VAL A 178 -5.87 16.53 -6.23
C VAL A 178 -6.48 17.06 -7.51
N GLU A 179 -6.93 16.13 -8.36
CA GLU A 179 -7.62 16.43 -9.61
C GLU A 179 -9.14 16.36 -9.43
N ARG A 180 -9.58 15.39 -8.63
CA ARG A 180 -11.00 15.21 -8.31
C ARG A 180 -11.15 14.87 -6.83
N ILE A 181 -12.17 15.47 -6.21
CA ILE A 181 -12.58 15.16 -4.83
C ILE A 181 -14.10 15.24 -4.72
N THR A 182 -14.70 14.27 -4.06
CA THR A 182 -16.15 14.25 -3.77
C THR A 182 -16.38 13.71 -2.36
N THR A 183 -17.49 14.11 -1.75
CA THR A 183 -17.92 13.51 -0.47
C THR A 183 -18.31 12.06 -0.69
N THR A 184 -17.92 11.19 0.22
CA THR A 184 -18.28 9.77 0.19
C THR A 184 -18.74 9.28 1.56
N SER A 185 -19.35 8.10 1.60
CA SER A 185 -19.63 7.41 2.86
C SER A 185 -18.34 6.78 3.41
N LYS A 186 -18.28 6.63 4.73
CA LYS A 186 -17.20 5.86 5.36
C LYS A 186 -17.23 4.41 4.86
N PRO A 187 -16.06 3.78 4.69
CA PRO A 187 -15.96 2.37 4.39
C PRO A 187 -16.44 1.50 5.57
N ALA A 188 -16.64 0.21 5.31
CA ALA A 188 -17.02 -0.73 6.36
C ALA A 188 -15.96 -0.80 7.48
N GLN A 189 -14.68 -0.70 7.11
CA GLN A 189 -13.55 -0.67 8.01
C GLN A 189 -12.92 0.73 8.02
N GLU A 190 -13.07 1.45 9.13
CA GLU A 190 -12.52 2.80 9.27
C GLU A 190 -11.03 2.81 9.62
N VAL A 191 -10.60 1.84 10.44
CA VAL A 191 -9.20 1.63 10.84
C VAL A 191 -8.64 0.51 10.01
N VAL A 192 -7.52 0.75 9.37
CA VAL A 192 -6.81 -0.23 8.53
C VAL A 192 -5.51 -0.67 9.19
N SER A 193 -4.85 -1.69 8.67
CA SER A 193 -3.53 -2.14 9.13
C SER A 193 -2.44 -1.75 8.12
N PHE A 194 -1.20 -1.71 8.61
CA PHE A 194 -0.02 -1.63 7.74
C PHE A 194 0.24 -2.93 7.00
#